data_a0899656f17b135f2318fe21662ad6b8
#
_entry.id   a0899656f17b135f2318fe21662ad6b8
#
_cell.length_a   1.000
_cell.length_b   1.000
_cell.length_c   1.000
_cell.angle_alpha   90.00
_cell.angle_beta   90.00
_cell.angle_gamma   90.00
#
_symmetry.space_group_name_H-M   'P 1'
#
loop_
_entity.id
_entity.type
_entity.pdbx_description
1 polymer ?
#
loop_
_entity_poly.entity_id
_entity_poly.type
_entity_poly.pdbx_seq_one_letter_code
_entity_poly.pdbx_strand_id
1 'polypeptide(L)'
;MMTTRLEHNVADTRFEIYLDDTLAGYADYAEREDADLTRPVGSADNHPPKVRDFHHTMTFPEFRGRGVAAQVVEYALQDSRAQGFAIIPTCWYVEQYITEHREYADLVA
;
A
#
# COMPACT_ATOMS: atom_id res chain seq x y z
N MET A 1 8.92 -23.55 10.37
CA MET A 1 7.95 -22.74 9.59
C MET A 1 7.85 -21.35 10.19
N MET A 2 8.01 -20.33 9.37
CA MET A 2 7.91 -18.95 9.85
C MET A 2 6.46 -18.51 9.98
N THR A 3 6.15 -17.82 11.07
CA THR A 3 4.85 -17.21 11.28
C THR A 3 4.87 -15.81 10.68
N THR A 4 3.89 -15.51 9.82
CA THR A 4 3.77 -14.20 9.18
C THR A 4 2.73 -13.36 9.90
N ARG A 5 3.06 -12.11 10.20
CA ARG A 5 2.13 -11.16 10.78
C ARG A 5 2.19 -9.86 9.99
N LEU A 6 1.03 -9.36 9.59
CA LEU A 6 0.90 -8.10 8.85
C LEU A 6 0.26 -7.07 9.76
N GLU A 7 0.81 -5.87 9.79
CA GLU A 7 0.30 -4.79 10.62
C GLU A 7 0.25 -3.47 9.87
N HIS A 8 -0.71 -2.65 10.24
CA HIS A 8 -0.79 -1.27 9.76
C HIS A 8 -0.34 -0.34 10.88
N ASN A 9 0.86 0.21 10.76
CA ASN A 9 1.40 1.15 11.73
C ASN A 9 0.97 2.55 11.33
N VAL A 10 -0.19 2.98 11.85
CA VAL A 10 -0.78 4.27 11.50
C VAL A 10 0.09 5.43 11.97
N ALA A 11 0.71 5.30 13.15
CA ALA A 11 1.54 6.36 13.70
C ALA A 11 2.72 6.70 12.81
N ASP A 12 3.32 5.68 12.18
CA ASP A 12 4.48 5.85 11.31
C ASP A 12 4.09 5.86 9.82
N THR A 13 2.82 5.83 9.51
CA THR A 13 2.28 5.80 8.14
C THR A 13 2.97 4.74 7.27
N ARG A 14 2.90 3.50 7.74
CA ARG A 14 3.46 2.39 6.98
C ARG A 14 2.76 1.09 7.29
N PHE A 15 2.83 0.16 6.35
CA PHE A 15 2.40 -1.23 6.53
C PHE A 15 3.63 -2.07 6.77
N GLU A 16 3.53 -3.01 7.72
CA GLU A 16 4.67 -3.78 8.20
C GLU A 16 4.38 -5.27 8.07
N ILE A 17 5.43 -6.03 7.79
CA ILE A 17 5.37 -7.49 7.79
C ILE A 17 6.44 -8.02 8.72
N TYR A 18 6.02 -8.91 9.61
CA TYR A 18 6.88 -9.57 10.59
C TYR A 18 6.95 -11.05 10.26
N LEU A 19 8.16 -11.60 10.30
CA LEU A 19 8.38 -13.04 10.24
C LEU A 19 8.98 -13.48 11.58
N ASP A 20 8.29 -14.38 12.28
CA ASP A 20 8.69 -14.84 13.61
C ASP A 20 9.01 -13.67 14.55
N ASP A 21 8.11 -12.67 14.56
CA ASP A 21 8.20 -11.47 15.39
C ASP A 21 9.37 -10.54 15.07
N THR A 22 10.07 -10.77 13.96
CA THR A 22 11.12 -9.88 13.46
C THR A 22 10.58 -9.08 12.28
N LEU A 23 10.77 -7.75 12.30
CA LEU A 23 10.35 -6.90 11.19
C LEU A 23 11.13 -7.30 9.94
N ALA A 24 10.42 -7.79 8.92
CA ALA A 24 11.02 -8.29 7.69
C ALA A 24 10.99 -7.25 6.56
N GLY A 25 10.01 -6.35 6.59
CA GLY A 25 9.89 -5.32 5.58
C GLY A 25 8.72 -4.40 5.87
N TYR A 26 8.57 -3.38 5.01
CA TYR A 26 7.48 -2.42 5.17
C TYR A 26 7.22 -1.66 3.88
N ALA A 27 6.06 -1.02 3.81
CA ALA A 27 5.68 -0.12 2.73
C ALA A 27 5.25 1.21 3.33
N ASP A 28 6.02 2.26 3.06
CA ASP A 28 5.76 3.60 3.55
C ASP A 28 4.82 4.36 2.62
N TYR A 29 3.94 5.14 3.21
CA TYR A 29 3.06 6.00 2.44
C TYR A 29 2.91 7.38 3.09
N ALA A 30 2.49 8.36 2.29
CA ALA A 30 2.03 9.64 2.77
C ALA A 30 0.53 9.73 2.49
N GLU A 31 -0.26 10.05 3.49
CA GLU A 31 -1.70 10.23 3.35
C GLU A 31 -1.98 11.70 3.06
N ARG A 32 -2.80 11.94 2.05
CA ARG A 32 -3.17 13.31 1.72
C ARG A 32 -4.56 13.36 1.10
N GLU A 33 -5.17 14.52 1.17
CA GLU A 33 -6.38 14.85 0.44
C GLU A 33 -5.96 15.74 -0.72
N ASP A 34 -6.26 15.29 -1.94
CA ASP A 34 -5.82 16.00 -3.13
C ASP A 34 -7.04 16.46 -3.92
N ALA A 35 -7.35 17.75 -3.83
CA ALA A 35 -8.48 18.35 -4.52
C ALA A 35 -8.30 18.38 -6.03
N ASP A 36 -7.06 18.21 -6.52
CA ASP A 36 -6.78 18.19 -7.95
C ASP A 36 -7.07 16.83 -8.59
N LEU A 37 -7.29 15.79 -7.78
CA LEU A 37 -7.61 14.47 -8.32
C LEU A 37 -9.07 14.44 -8.73
N THR A 38 -9.31 13.99 -9.96
CA THR A 38 -10.65 13.90 -10.52
C THR A 38 -11.28 12.57 -10.09
N ARG A 39 -12.42 12.66 -9.42
CA ARG A 39 -13.23 11.48 -9.17
C ARG A 39 -14.20 11.24 -10.31
N PRO A 40 -14.62 9.99 -10.53
CA PRO A 40 -15.67 9.71 -11.51
C PRO A 40 -16.93 10.51 -11.20
N VAL A 41 -17.60 10.97 -12.24
CA VAL A 41 -18.89 11.66 -12.13
C VAL A 41 -19.88 10.70 -11.49
N GLY A 42 -20.64 11.18 -10.51
CA GLY A 42 -21.59 10.36 -9.79
C GLY A 42 -21.14 9.91 -8.42
N SER A 43 -19.92 10.26 -8.03
CA SER A 43 -19.50 10.08 -6.65
C SER A 43 -20.39 10.93 -5.76
N ALA A 44 -21.10 10.31 -4.82
CA ALA A 44 -22.00 11.02 -3.91
C ALA A 44 -21.25 11.78 -2.83
N ASP A 45 -19.95 11.61 -2.76
CA ASP A 45 -19.10 12.18 -1.74
C ASP A 45 -18.51 13.49 -2.25
N ASN A 46 -18.82 14.58 -1.54
CA ASN A 46 -18.31 15.92 -1.87
C ASN A 46 -16.95 16.21 -1.26
N HIS A 47 -16.37 15.24 -0.56
CA HIS A 47 -15.05 15.41 0.03
C HIS A 47 -13.96 15.19 -1.01
N PRO A 48 -12.81 15.87 -0.87
CA PRO A 48 -11.66 15.57 -1.71
C PRO A 48 -11.29 14.09 -1.59
N PRO A 49 -10.79 13.46 -2.68
CA PRO A 49 -10.37 12.07 -2.59
C PRO A 49 -9.25 11.90 -1.57
N LYS A 50 -9.37 10.87 -0.75
CA LYS A 50 -8.30 10.48 0.16
C LYS A 50 -7.31 9.63 -0.61
N VAL A 51 -6.04 9.97 -0.49
CA VAL A 51 -4.97 9.36 -1.26
C VAL A 51 -3.87 8.87 -0.34
N ARG A 52 -3.37 7.68 -0.63
CA ARG A 52 -2.13 7.16 -0.05
C ARG A 52 -1.09 7.12 -1.16
N ASP A 53 -0.05 7.92 -1.00
CA ASP A 53 1.09 7.94 -1.91
C ASP A 53 2.12 6.97 -1.36
N PHE A 54 2.23 5.79 -1.98
CA PHE A 54 3.22 4.79 -1.57
C PHE A 54 4.55 5.14 -2.23
N HIS A 55 5.49 5.62 -1.45
CA HIS A 55 6.73 6.17 -1.96
C HIS A 55 7.96 5.32 -1.69
N HIS A 56 7.85 4.28 -0.85
CA HIS A 56 9.00 3.46 -0.54
C HIS A 56 8.56 2.10 0.00
N THR A 57 9.27 1.05 -0.44
CA THR A 57 9.14 -0.29 0.13
C THR A 57 10.53 -0.79 0.53
N MET A 58 10.58 -1.57 1.60
CA MET A 58 11.83 -2.14 2.08
C MET A 58 11.63 -3.60 2.42
N THR A 59 12.57 -4.43 2.01
CA THR A 59 12.73 -5.80 2.50
C THR A 59 14.13 -5.92 3.05
N PHE A 60 14.24 -6.30 4.33
CA PHE A 60 15.57 -6.44 4.92
C PHE A 60 16.31 -7.62 4.28
N PRO A 61 17.64 -7.49 4.08
CA PRO A 61 18.40 -8.46 3.28
C PRO A 61 18.24 -9.91 3.70
N GLU A 62 18.14 -10.20 5.00
CA GLU A 62 18.00 -11.56 5.51
C GLU A 62 16.66 -12.21 5.13
N PHE A 63 15.68 -11.42 4.68
CA PHE A 63 14.36 -11.92 4.31
C PHE A 63 14.08 -11.88 2.81
N ARG A 64 15.07 -11.53 2.00
CA ARG A 64 14.91 -11.49 0.54
C ARG A 64 14.61 -12.88 -0.01
N GLY A 65 13.84 -12.90 -1.09
CA GLY A 65 13.47 -14.16 -1.75
C GLY A 65 12.35 -14.92 -1.09
N ARG A 66 11.66 -14.32 -0.11
CA ARG A 66 10.55 -14.95 0.62
C ARG A 66 9.19 -14.33 0.32
N GLY A 67 9.11 -13.47 -0.69
CA GLY A 67 7.84 -12.82 -1.06
C GLY A 67 7.38 -11.76 -0.08
N VAL A 68 8.28 -11.20 0.71
CA VAL A 68 7.96 -10.23 1.75
C VAL A 68 7.33 -8.95 1.17
N ALA A 69 7.97 -8.38 0.14
CA ALA A 69 7.47 -7.15 -0.47
C ALA A 69 6.08 -7.35 -1.09
N ALA A 70 5.87 -8.48 -1.78
CA ALA A 70 4.58 -8.77 -2.40
C ALA A 70 3.48 -8.88 -1.37
N GLN A 71 3.75 -9.51 -0.24
CA GLN A 71 2.75 -9.69 0.81
C GLN A 71 2.38 -8.38 1.49
N VAL A 72 3.37 -7.54 1.82
CA VAL A 72 3.08 -6.27 2.50
C VAL A 72 2.39 -5.29 1.56
N VAL A 73 2.76 -5.27 0.28
CA VAL A 73 2.08 -4.41 -0.70
C VAL A 73 0.65 -4.88 -0.93
N GLU A 74 0.42 -6.19 -1.06
CA GLU A 74 -0.93 -6.72 -1.21
C GLU A 74 -1.81 -6.31 -0.03
N TYR A 75 -1.31 -6.48 1.18
CA TYR A 75 -2.04 -6.08 2.37
C TYR A 75 -2.35 -4.58 2.36
N ALA A 76 -1.35 -3.76 1.98
CA ALA A 76 -1.52 -2.31 1.94
C ALA A 76 -2.59 -1.89 0.91
N LEU A 77 -2.62 -2.53 -0.25
CA LEU A 77 -3.60 -2.21 -1.29
C LEU A 77 -5.00 -2.67 -0.89
N GLN A 78 -5.12 -3.84 -0.26
CA GLN A 78 -6.41 -4.33 0.23
C GLN A 78 -6.97 -3.42 1.32
N ASP A 79 -6.14 -2.99 2.25
CA ASP A 79 -6.56 -2.06 3.29
C ASP A 79 -6.97 -0.71 2.70
N SER A 80 -6.21 -0.23 1.74
CA SER A 80 -6.53 1.04 1.07
C SER A 80 -7.89 0.97 0.38
N ARG A 81 -8.19 -0.15 -0.29
CA ARG A 81 -9.51 -0.36 -0.90
C ARG A 81 -10.61 -0.36 0.15
N ALA A 82 -10.40 -1.09 1.25
CA ALA A 82 -11.39 -1.22 2.31
C ALA A 82 -11.68 0.13 2.98
N GLN A 83 -10.67 0.99 3.08
CA GLN A 83 -10.79 2.30 3.72
C GLN A 83 -11.18 3.42 2.76
N GLY A 84 -11.35 3.12 1.48
CA GLY A 84 -11.78 4.12 0.50
C GLY A 84 -10.69 5.05 -0.02
N PHE A 85 -9.43 4.62 0.03
CA PHE A 85 -8.31 5.42 -0.47
C PHE A 85 -8.03 5.12 -1.94
N ALA A 86 -7.69 6.18 -2.69
CA ALA A 86 -7.00 6.01 -3.96
C ALA A 86 -5.49 5.90 -3.71
N ILE A 87 -4.77 5.39 -4.69
CA ILE A 87 -3.34 5.09 -4.56
C ILE A 87 -2.55 5.89 -5.60
N ILE A 88 -1.45 6.49 -5.15
CA ILE A 88 -0.41 6.99 -6.05
C ILE A 88 0.79 6.08 -5.88
N PRO A 89 1.15 5.29 -6.90
CA PRO A 89 2.28 4.37 -6.80
C PRO A 89 3.59 5.04 -7.19
N THR A 90 4.09 5.94 -6.34
CA THR A 90 5.35 6.64 -6.57
C THR A 90 6.52 5.66 -6.54
N CYS A 91 6.46 4.67 -5.63
CA CYS A 91 7.47 3.62 -5.57
C CYS A 91 7.35 2.70 -6.78
N TRP A 92 8.49 2.44 -7.45
CA TRP A 92 8.50 1.60 -8.65
C TRP A 92 7.97 0.19 -8.37
N TYR A 93 8.22 -0.35 -7.19
CA TYR A 93 7.76 -1.70 -6.85
C TYR A 93 6.25 -1.76 -6.76
N VAL A 94 5.63 -0.76 -6.13
CA VAL A 94 4.17 -0.69 -6.01
C VAL A 94 3.54 -0.54 -7.39
N GLU A 95 4.13 0.30 -8.23
CA GLU A 95 3.66 0.47 -9.61
C GLU A 95 3.72 -0.84 -10.37
N GLN A 96 4.85 -1.54 -10.29
CA GLN A 96 5.00 -2.82 -10.95
C GLN A 96 4.03 -3.87 -10.42
N TYR A 97 3.84 -3.90 -9.10
CA TYR A 97 2.90 -4.83 -8.48
C TYR A 97 1.49 -4.62 -9.04
N ILE A 98 1.04 -3.38 -9.11
CA ILE A 98 -0.29 -3.07 -9.65
C ILE A 98 -0.38 -3.43 -11.13
N THR A 99 0.67 -3.21 -11.90
CA THR A 99 0.72 -3.58 -13.32
C THR A 99 0.56 -5.09 -13.49
N GLU A 100 1.13 -5.89 -12.61
CA GLU A 100 1.05 -7.34 -12.66
C GLU A 100 -0.21 -7.91 -12.00
N HIS A 101 -0.88 -7.10 -11.16
CA HIS A 101 -2.08 -7.49 -10.42
C HIS A 101 -3.20 -6.50 -10.75
N ARG A 102 -3.81 -6.70 -11.93
CA ARG A 102 -4.74 -5.74 -12.53
C ARG A 102 -6.01 -5.51 -11.71
N GLU A 103 -6.31 -6.39 -10.76
CA GLU A 103 -7.42 -6.20 -9.83
C GLU A 103 -7.27 -4.93 -8.98
N TYR A 104 -6.07 -4.36 -8.89
CA TYR A 104 -5.82 -3.12 -8.14
C TYR A 104 -5.71 -1.88 -9.04
N ALA A 105 -5.83 -2.04 -10.37
CA ALA A 105 -5.66 -0.93 -11.30
C ALA A 105 -6.66 0.21 -11.06
N ASP A 106 -7.86 -0.14 -10.61
CA ASP A 106 -8.92 0.84 -10.33
C ASP A 106 -8.62 1.73 -9.11
N LEU A 107 -7.65 1.34 -8.28
CA LEU A 107 -7.26 2.15 -7.11
C LEU A 107 -6.37 3.32 -7.49
N VAL A 108 -5.69 3.25 -8.63
CA VAL A 108 -4.73 4.29 -9.04
C VAL A 108 -5.47 5.59 -9.33
N ALA A 109 -4.98 6.65 -8.67
CA ALA A 109 -5.58 7.98 -8.81
C ALA A 109 -5.29 8.60 -10.17
#